data_b45e938dac8aed182d2ef8fd30cfd83c
#
_entry.id   b45e938dac8aed182d2ef8fd30cfd83c
#
_cell.length_a   1.000
_cell.length_b   1.000
_cell.length_c   1.000
_cell.angle_alpha   90.00
_cell.angle_beta   90.00
_cell.angle_gamma   90.00
#
_symmetry.space_group_name_H-M   'P 1'
#
loop_
_entity.id
_entity.type
_entity.pdbx_description
1 polymer ?
#
loop_
_entity_poly.entity_id
_entity_poly.type
_entity_poly.pdbx_seq_one_letter_code
_entity_poly.pdbx_strand_id
1 'polypeptide(L)'
;MQKIVFLLGFLLCFLSGFAQETLQSYPTKKIAFSKDTISIEKFSLNNSFFEIKDKNGKVIDTSFYKVNFQKGTVIFIKEINTSDSLVVRYSKFPDFLTKTYSIYDDDKVVSNEAGKLVVFKKEKNTQF
;
A
#
# COMPACT_ATOMS: atom_id res chain seq x y z
N MET A 1 11.99 40.75 -36.83
CA MET A 1 12.92 39.62 -36.57
C MET A 1 13.09 39.41 -35.07
N GLN A 2 13.46 40.41 -34.30
CA GLN A 2 13.69 40.26 -32.83
C GLN A 2 12.44 39.81 -32.05
N LYS A 3 11.26 40.33 -32.39
CA LYS A 3 9.98 39.96 -31.73
C LYS A 3 9.57 38.50 -31.99
N ILE A 4 9.89 37.96 -33.15
CA ILE A 4 9.57 36.55 -33.53
C ILE A 4 10.50 35.59 -32.77
N VAL A 5 11.75 35.94 -32.56
CA VAL A 5 12.73 35.16 -31.79
C VAL A 5 12.32 35.08 -30.31
N PHE A 6 11.83 36.18 -29.74
CA PHE A 6 11.30 36.20 -28.36
C PHE A 6 10.02 35.34 -28.23
N LEU A 7 9.13 35.43 -29.19
CA LEU A 7 7.90 34.64 -29.18
C LEU A 7 8.19 33.11 -29.33
N LEU A 8 9.17 32.77 -30.16
CA LEU A 8 9.60 31.37 -30.36
C LEU A 8 10.30 30.82 -29.10
N GLY A 9 11.14 31.61 -28.44
CA GLY A 9 11.76 31.26 -27.17
C GLY A 9 10.77 31.08 -26.04
N PHE A 10 9.75 31.93 -25.95
CA PHE A 10 8.68 31.82 -24.98
C PHE A 10 7.82 30.57 -25.20
N LEU A 11 7.54 30.23 -26.46
CA LEU A 11 6.78 29.01 -26.82
C LEU A 11 7.58 27.72 -26.48
N LEU A 12 8.91 27.73 -26.65
CA LEU A 12 9.76 26.60 -26.27
C LEU A 12 9.80 26.34 -24.76
N CYS A 13 9.72 27.39 -23.94
CA CYS A 13 9.67 27.27 -22.48
C CYS A 13 8.38 26.59 -21.99
N PHE A 14 7.26 26.75 -22.70
CA PHE A 14 6.00 26.10 -22.36
C PHE A 14 5.99 24.58 -22.66
N LEU A 15 6.78 24.14 -23.62
CA LEU A 15 6.87 22.71 -23.99
C LEU A 15 7.68 21.89 -22.98
N SER A 16 8.52 22.50 -22.18
CA SER A 16 9.33 21.81 -21.16
C SER A 16 8.58 21.52 -19.86
N GLY A 17 7.38 22.10 -19.67
CA GLY A 17 6.60 21.95 -18.43
C GLY A 17 5.83 20.64 -18.28
N PHE A 18 5.70 19.82 -19.32
CA PHE A 18 4.88 18.62 -19.30
C PHE A 18 5.64 17.30 -19.13
N ALA A 19 6.94 17.34 -18.91
CA ALA A 19 7.79 16.15 -18.81
C ALA A 19 8.04 15.67 -17.38
N GLN A 20 7.11 15.90 -16.46
CA GLN A 20 7.15 15.26 -15.15
C GLN A 20 6.26 14.01 -15.16
N GLU A 21 6.74 12.92 -15.75
CA GLU A 21 6.25 11.61 -15.38
C GLU A 21 6.60 11.37 -13.93
N THR A 22 5.61 11.42 -13.05
CA THR A 22 5.76 10.92 -11.71
C THR A 22 6.01 9.42 -11.81
N LEU A 23 7.27 9.03 -11.69
CA LEU A 23 7.66 7.63 -11.52
C LEU A 23 6.97 7.12 -10.26
N GLN A 24 5.86 6.45 -10.46
CA GLN A 24 5.11 5.85 -9.39
C GLN A 24 5.94 4.70 -8.81
N SER A 25 6.62 4.98 -7.70
CA SER A 25 7.42 3.97 -7.00
C SER A 25 6.48 3.05 -6.22
N TYR A 26 6.38 1.81 -6.67
CA TYR A 26 5.63 0.78 -5.94
C TYR A 26 6.49 0.17 -4.83
N PRO A 27 5.94 -0.02 -3.62
CA PRO A 27 6.59 -0.78 -2.57
C PRO A 27 6.99 -2.17 -3.05
N THR A 28 8.11 -2.65 -2.56
CA THR A 28 8.67 -3.94 -2.93
C THR A 28 8.93 -4.78 -1.68
N LYS A 29 8.49 -6.03 -1.68
CA LYS A 29 8.72 -6.98 -0.58
C LYS A 29 9.27 -8.29 -1.12
N LYS A 30 10.28 -8.83 -0.45
CA LYS A 30 10.78 -10.18 -0.71
C LYS A 30 10.00 -11.20 0.10
N ILE A 31 9.58 -12.27 -0.54
CA ILE A 31 8.88 -13.38 0.09
C ILE A 31 9.52 -14.70 -0.33
N ALA A 32 9.41 -15.72 0.52
CA ALA A 32 9.74 -17.09 0.14
C ALA A 32 8.51 -17.77 -0.43
N PHE A 33 8.70 -18.68 -1.40
CA PHE A 33 7.61 -19.52 -1.86
C PHE A 33 7.12 -20.44 -0.74
N SER A 34 5.81 -20.49 -0.55
CA SER A 34 5.16 -21.41 0.38
C SER A 34 3.80 -21.83 -0.21
N LYS A 35 3.38 -23.04 0.10
CA LYS A 35 2.03 -23.53 -0.22
C LYS A 35 0.95 -22.90 0.66
N ASP A 36 1.36 -22.32 1.79
CA ASP A 36 0.48 -21.64 2.72
C ASP A 36 0.19 -20.21 2.29
N THR A 37 -0.78 -19.61 2.96
CA THR A 37 -1.09 -18.18 2.77
C THR A 37 0.08 -17.30 3.24
N ILE A 38 0.56 -16.46 2.35
CA ILE A 38 1.65 -15.52 2.63
C ILE A 38 1.07 -14.14 2.87
N SER A 39 1.39 -13.54 4.01
CA SER A 39 1.00 -12.16 4.31
C SER A 39 1.97 -11.18 3.67
N ILE A 40 1.46 -10.32 2.82
CA ILE A 40 2.22 -9.20 2.22
C ILE A 40 2.17 -7.99 3.14
N GLU A 41 0.96 -7.61 3.54
CA GLU A 41 0.71 -6.51 4.48
C GLU A 41 -0.36 -6.91 5.50
N LYS A 42 -0.39 -6.20 6.61
CA LYS A 42 -1.41 -6.42 7.66
C LYS A 42 -2.75 -5.74 7.36
N PHE A 43 -2.82 -4.95 6.32
CA PHE A 43 -3.97 -4.16 5.90
C PHE A 43 -4.27 -4.37 4.43
N SER A 44 -5.41 -3.83 3.98
CA SER A 44 -5.86 -3.95 2.60
C SER A 44 -4.87 -3.33 1.62
N LEU A 45 -4.67 -4.00 0.49
CA LEU A 45 -3.89 -3.51 -0.64
C LEU A 45 -4.79 -2.86 -1.69
N ASN A 46 -4.23 -1.91 -2.41
CA ASN A 46 -4.86 -1.34 -3.58
C ASN A 46 -4.75 -2.32 -4.76
N ASN A 47 -5.88 -2.65 -5.38
CA ASN A 47 -5.94 -3.58 -6.51
C ASN A 47 -5.47 -3.00 -7.85
N SER A 48 -5.01 -1.76 -7.87
CA SER A 48 -4.56 -1.10 -9.10
C SER A 48 -3.29 -1.71 -9.68
N PHE A 49 -2.42 -2.27 -8.83
CA PHE A 49 -1.18 -2.91 -9.26
C PHE A 49 -0.72 -3.99 -8.29
N PHE A 50 -0.40 -5.16 -8.82
CA PHE A 50 0.23 -6.26 -8.10
C PHE A 50 1.02 -7.14 -9.08
N GLU A 51 2.28 -7.39 -8.77
CA GLU A 51 3.20 -8.15 -9.62
C GLU A 51 4.14 -8.98 -8.76
N ILE A 52 4.37 -10.22 -9.15
CA ILE A 52 5.40 -11.08 -8.54
C ILE A 52 6.46 -11.40 -9.58
N LYS A 53 7.72 -11.22 -9.22
CA LYS A 53 8.90 -11.53 -10.04
C LYS A 53 9.77 -12.57 -9.35
N ASP A 54 10.45 -13.39 -10.15
CA ASP A 54 11.52 -14.23 -9.65
C ASP A 54 12.82 -13.42 -9.43
N LYS A 55 13.86 -14.08 -8.93
CA LYS A 55 15.18 -13.46 -8.73
C LYS A 55 15.81 -12.87 -9.99
N ASN A 56 15.45 -13.40 -11.17
CA ASN A 56 15.95 -12.96 -12.46
C ASN A 56 15.14 -11.78 -13.04
N GLY A 57 14.12 -11.32 -12.31
CA GLY A 57 13.23 -10.25 -12.74
C GLY A 57 12.13 -10.70 -13.72
N LYS A 58 11.97 -12.01 -13.94
CA LYS A 58 10.88 -12.56 -14.75
C LYS A 58 9.56 -12.49 -13.99
N VAL A 59 8.54 -11.93 -14.62
CA VAL A 59 7.19 -11.86 -14.06
C VAL A 59 6.55 -13.23 -14.03
N ILE A 60 5.99 -13.60 -12.88
CA ILE A 60 5.22 -14.81 -12.70
C ILE A 60 3.79 -14.57 -13.18
N ASP A 61 3.27 -15.48 -13.99
CA ASP A 61 1.90 -15.41 -14.51
C ASP A 61 0.87 -15.42 -13.39
N THR A 62 -0.16 -14.60 -13.51
CA THR A 62 -1.25 -14.48 -12.53
C THR A 62 -2.05 -15.77 -12.33
N SER A 63 -1.99 -16.72 -13.27
CA SER A 63 -2.59 -18.04 -13.14
C SER A 63 -1.95 -18.94 -12.07
N PHE A 64 -0.75 -18.59 -11.59
CA PHE A 64 -0.02 -19.33 -10.56
C PHE A 64 -0.42 -18.97 -9.14
N TYR A 65 -1.01 -17.79 -8.93
CA TYR A 65 -1.34 -17.30 -7.60
C TYR A 65 -2.67 -16.53 -7.56
N LYS A 66 -3.21 -16.41 -6.37
CA LYS A 66 -4.42 -15.63 -6.08
C LYS A 66 -4.13 -14.63 -4.97
N VAL A 67 -4.49 -13.37 -5.19
CA VAL A 67 -4.30 -12.28 -4.24
C VAL A 67 -5.62 -11.96 -3.54
N ASN A 68 -5.57 -11.86 -2.22
CA ASN A 68 -6.65 -11.27 -1.44
C ASN A 68 -6.27 -9.84 -1.07
N PHE A 69 -6.76 -8.88 -1.83
CA PHE A 69 -6.44 -7.46 -1.63
C PHE A 69 -6.99 -6.91 -0.31
N GLN A 70 -8.10 -7.42 0.18
CA GLN A 70 -8.69 -6.97 1.45
C GLN A 70 -7.83 -7.37 2.65
N LYS A 71 -7.26 -8.57 2.61
CA LYS A 71 -6.41 -9.10 3.69
C LYS A 71 -4.93 -8.82 3.48
N GLY A 72 -4.53 -8.35 2.30
CA GLY A 72 -3.12 -8.17 1.94
C GLY A 72 -2.34 -9.49 1.90
N THR A 73 -2.96 -10.56 1.41
CA THR A 73 -2.37 -11.90 1.37
C THR A 73 -2.34 -12.48 -0.04
N VAL A 74 -1.42 -13.42 -0.27
CA VAL A 74 -1.31 -14.16 -1.52
C VAL A 74 -1.24 -15.67 -1.24
N ILE A 75 -1.86 -16.46 -2.11
CA ILE A 75 -1.84 -17.92 -2.08
C ILE A 75 -1.39 -18.40 -3.46
N PHE A 76 -0.39 -19.28 -3.49
CA PHE A 76 0.02 -19.94 -4.73
C PHE A 76 -0.87 -21.15 -5.01
N ILE A 77 -1.44 -21.19 -6.21
CA ILE A 77 -2.32 -22.27 -6.68
C ILE A 77 -1.49 -23.36 -7.34
N LYS A 78 -0.40 -22.97 -8.01
CA LYS A 78 0.51 -23.89 -8.71
C LYS A 78 1.89 -23.82 -8.05
N GLU A 79 2.59 -24.93 -8.08
CA GLU A 79 3.97 -24.97 -7.62
C GLU A 79 4.87 -24.17 -8.57
N ILE A 80 5.70 -23.33 -7.97
CA ILE A 80 6.74 -22.61 -8.68
C ILE A 80 8.05 -23.31 -8.37
N ASN A 81 8.74 -23.76 -9.41
CA ASN A 81 9.99 -24.49 -9.27
C ASN A 81 11.15 -23.51 -8.99
N THR A 82 11.07 -22.84 -7.85
CA THR A 82 12.12 -21.93 -7.38
C THR A 82 12.34 -22.12 -5.89
N SER A 83 13.58 -22.32 -5.51
CA SER A 83 14.03 -22.31 -4.12
C SER A 83 14.39 -20.89 -3.65
N ASP A 84 14.38 -19.93 -4.57
CA ASP A 84 14.81 -18.57 -4.31
C ASP A 84 13.65 -17.68 -3.84
N SER A 85 14.00 -16.57 -3.23
CA SER A 85 13.04 -15.55 -2.84
C SER A 85 12.39 -14.90 -4.05
N LEU A 86 11.10 -14.65 -3.93
CA LEU A 86 10.30 -13.92 -4.90
C LEU A 86 10.20 -12.45 -4.50
N VAL A 87 10.07 -11.58 -5.48
CA VAL A 87 9.92 -10.14 -5.27
C VAL A 87 8.50 -9.74 -5.63
N VAL A 88 7.76 -9.21 -4.66
CA VAL A 88 6.41 -8.70 -4.83
C VAL A 88 6.46 -7.19 -4.93
N ARG A 89 5.86 -6.64 -5.98
CA ARG A 89 5.61 -5.21 -6.15
C ARG A 89 4.10 -4.98 -6.12
N TYR A 90 3.66 -4.02 -5.35
CA TYR A 90 2.23 -3.79 -5.13
C TYR A 90 1.90 -2.33 -4.92
N SER A 91 0.64 -1.99 -5.09
CA SER A 91 0.13 -0.66 -4.75
C SER A 91 -0.44 -0.65 -3.34
N LYS A 92 -0.10 0.38 -2.57
CA LYS A 92 -0.66 0.63 -1.24
C LYS A 92 -1.70 1.74 -1.28
N PHE A 93 -2.66 1.67 -0.38
CA PHE A 93 -3.46 2.84 -0.06
C PHE A 93 -2.62 3.85 0.73
N PRO A 94 -2.92 5.15 0.64
CA PRO A 94 -2.34 6.14 1.55
C PRO A 94 -2.53 5.75 3.01
N ASP A 95 -1.55 6.04 3.85
CA ASP A 95 -1.55 5.63 5.26
C ASP A 95 -2.78 6.09 6.04
N PHE A 96 -3.35 7.25 5.69
CA PHE A 96 -4.55 7.76 6.34
C PHE A 96 -5.81 6.90 6.09
N LEU A 97 -5.83 6.08 5.01
CA LEU A 97 -6.93 5.14 4.71
C LEU A 97 -6.76 3.78 5.40
N THR A 98 -5.53 3.42 5.76
CA THR A 98 -5.23 2.12 6.36
C THR A 98 -5.05 2.17 7.87
N LYS A 99 -4.91 3.36 8.46
CA LYS A 99 -4.86 3.53 9.90
C LYS A 99 -6.23 3.31 10.53
N THR A 100 -6.25 2.51 11.56
CA THR A 100 -7.42 2.42 12.44
C THR A 100 -7.44 3.62 13.35
N TYR A 101 -8.47 4.44 13.21
CA TYR A 101 -8.73 5.56 14.10
C TYR A 101 -9.77 5.12 15.13
N SER A 102 -9.38 5.05 16.39
CA SER A 102 -10.31 4.89 17.49
C SER A 102 -10.60 6.25 18.10
N ILE A 103 -11.89 6.59 18.22
CA ILE A 103 -12.32 7.81 18.90
C ILE A 103 -12.11 7.67 20.41
N TYR A 104 -12.07 6.42 20.88
CA TYR A 104 -11.88 6.09 22.30
C TYR A 104 -10.65 5.19 22.46
N ASP A 105 -9.89 5.43 23.52
CA ASP A 105 -8.89 4.48 23.96
C ASP A 105 -9.58 3.21 24.44
N ASP A 106 -9.23 2.07 23.90
CA ASP A 106 -9.83 0.78 24.24
C ASP A 106 -9.76 0.48 25.75
N ASP A 107 -8.74 0.98 26.42
CA ASP A 107 -8.53 0.86 27.86
C ASP A 107 -9.58 1.66 28.71
N LYS A 108 -10.32 2.55 28.08
CA LYS A 108 -11.33 3.41 28.73
C LYS A 108 -12.76 2.96 28.46
N VAL A 109 -12.94 1.94 27.62
CA VAL A 109 -14.23 1.39 27.29
C VAL A 109 -14.49 0.17 28.18
N VAL A 110 -15.41 0.29 29.10
CA VAL A 110 -15.81 -0.80 30.00
C VAL A 110 -17.25 -1.15 29.73
N SER A 111 -17.56 -2.42 29.54
CA SER A 111 -18.93 -2.91 29.49
C SER A 111 -19.48 -3.02 30.93
N ASN A 112 -20.62 -2.44 31.18
CA ASN A 112 -21.34 -2.69 32.44
C ASN A 112 -22.05 -4.05 32.38
N GLU A 113 -22.53 -4.54 33.55
CA GLU A 113 -23.24 -5.82 33.67
C GLU A 113 -24.48 -5.92 32.77
N ALA A 114 -25.01 -4.81 32.31
CA ALA A 114 -26.17 -4.75 31.40
C ALA A 114 -25.77 -4.79 29.91
N GLY A 115 -24.50 -4.99 29.59
CA GLY A 115 -24.00 -5.05 28.21
C GLY A 115 -23.97 -3.72 27.46
N LYS A 116 -24.19 -2.60 28.14
CA LYS A 116 -24.01 -1.27 27.56
C LYS A 116 -22.56 -0.86 27.64
N LEU A 117 -22.03 -0.40 26.52
CA LEU A 117 -20.70 0.23 26.48
C LEU A 117 -20.77 1.59 27.17
N VAL A 118 -19.95 1.76 28.20
CA VAL A 118 -19.84 3.02 28.95
C VAL A 118 -18.41 3.54 28.79
N VAL A 119 -18.30 4.79 28.36
CA VAL A 119 -17.00 5.46 28.23
C VAL A 119 -16.77 6.27 29.51
N PHE A 120 -15.71 5.90 30.23
CA PHE A 120 -15.26 6.70 31.38
C PHE A 120 -14.35 7.81 30.91
N LYS A 121 -14.78 9.05 31.08
CA LYS A 121 -13.93 10.21 30.89
C LYS A 121 -12.98 10.30 32.07
N LYS A 122 -11.70 10.04 31.89
CA LYS A 122 -10.71 10.28 32.92
C LYS A 122 -10.59 11.79 33.12
N GLU A 123 -11.08 12.29 34.21
CA GLU A 123 -10.80 13.67 34.59
C GLU A 123 -9.29 13.82 34.80
N LYS A 124 -8.68 14.73 34.05
CA LYS A 124 -7.34 15.19 34.37
C LYS A 124 -7.41 15.89 35.73
N ASN A 125 -7.02 15.21 36.78
CA ASN A 125 -6.67 15.90 38.01
C ASN A 125 -5.46 16.78 37.72
N THR A 126 -5.70 18.01 37.38
CA THR A 126 -4.69 19.06 37.43
C THR A 126 -4.48 19.38 38.92
N GLN A 127 -3.57 18.66 39.53
CA GLN A 127 -3.00 19.10 40.78
C GLN A 127 -2.00 20.20 40.47
N PHE A 128 -2.27 21.37 40.94
CA PHE A 128 -1.32 22.47 41.00
C PHE A 128 -0.41 22.29 42.20
#